data_a132cb7fe85e6e35f9fa01761efde0f4
#
_entry.id   a132cb7fe85e6e35f9fa01761efde0f4
#
_cell.length_a   1.000
_cell.length_b   1.000
_cell.length_c   1.000
_cell.angle_alpha   90.00
_cell.angle_beta   90.00
_cell.angle_gamma   90.00
#
_symmetry.space_group_name_H-M   'P 1'
#
loop_
_entity.id
_entity.type
_entity.pdbx_description
1 polymer ?
#
loop_
_entity_poly.entity_id
_entity_poly.type
_entity_poly.pdbx_seq_one_letter_code
_entity_poly.pdbx_strand_id
1 'polypeptide(L)'
;MKTENEVKAGKAVNYIVTAVFAAMLFIFLLSFSISLPILNRWFYYIQINTLHLEEASGYTYAEIKEAFDEIMDYLLLPGREFGEGVFPYSESGAAHFMDCKPLFVLDVALAGASAGIVLIIAVLHFTKVVKIGR
;
A
#
# COMPACT_ATOMS: atom_id res chain seq x y z
N MET A 1 -43.66 -2.17 17.11
CA MET A 1 -43.70 -0.99 16.25
C MET A 1 -42.51 -0.11 16.61
N LYS A 2 -41.56 0.15 15.68
CA LYS A 2 -40.41 1.01 15.98
C LYS A 2 -40.89 2.47 16.11
N THR A 3 -40.33 3.20 17.08
CA THR A 3 -40.62 4.61 17.26
C THR A 3 -40.04 5.46 16.13
N GLU A 4 -40.56 6.63 15.86
CA GLU A 4 -40.05 7.56 14.84
C GLU A 4 -38.58 7.93 15.08
N ASN A 5 -38.16 8.02 16.35
CA ASN A 5 -36.79 8.29 16.75
C ASN A 5 -35.86 7.12 16.44
N GLU A 6 -36.28 5.87 16.61
CA GLU A 6 -35.48 4.69 16.24
C GLU A 6 -35.30 4.57 14.72
N VAL A 7 -36.29 4.96 13.94
CA VAL A 7 -36.19 4.98 12.47
C VAL A 7 -35.21 6.08 12.00
N LYS A 8 -35.28 7.26 12.62
CA LYS A 8 -34.34 8.38 12.30
C LYS A 8 -32.92 8.02 12.70
N ALA A 9 -32.71 7.45 13.88
CA ALA A 9 -31.40 6.97 14.34
C ALA A 9 -30.82 5.91 13.40
N GLY A 10 -31.62 4.92 12.99
CA GLY A 10 -31.18 3.89 12.05
C GLY A 10 -30.76 4.45 10.67
N LYS A 11 -31.48 5.45 10.17
CA LYS A 11 -31.07 6.13 8.93
C LYS A 11 -29.76 6.90 9.09
N ALA A 12 -29.58 7.61 10.20
CA ALA A 12 -28.36 8.35 10.47
C ALA A 12 -27.14 7.41 10.55
N VAL A 13 -27.27 6.27 11.24
CA VAL A 13 -26.23 5.24 11.31
C VAL A 13 -25.85 4.72 9.91
N ASN A 14 -26.85 4.38 9.08
CA ASN A 14 -26.57 3.91 7.73
C ASN A 14 -25.86 4.97 6.86
N TYR A 15 -26.20 6.24 7.03
CA TYR A 15 -25.51 7.34 6.35
C TYR A 15 -24.05 7.43 6.75
N ILE A 16 -23.75 7.39 8.05
CA ILE A 16 -22.38 7.42 8.58
C ILE A 16 -21.59 6.21 8.07
N VAL A 17 -22.16 5.01 8.15
CA VAL A 17 -21.52 3.78 7.66
C VAL A 17 -21.21 3.87 6.16
N THR A 18 -22.14 4.40 5.37
CA THR A 18 -21.94 4.58 3.93
C THR A 18 -20.82 5.58 3.64
N ALA A 19 -20.77 6.71 4.37
CA ALA A 19 -19.72 7.70 4.22
C ALA A 19 -18.34 7.16 4.60
N VAL A 20 -18.27 6.42 5.72
CA VAL A 20 -17.03 5.76 6.14
C VAL A 20 -16.59 4.71 5.12
N PHE A 21 -17.51 3.88 4.63
CA PHE A 21 -17.20 2.89 3.60
C PHE A 21 -16.63 3.55 2.34
N ALA A 22 -17.26 4.59 1.84
CA ALA A 22 -16.80 5.31 0.66
C ALA A 22 -15.42 5.95 0.86
N ALA A 23 -15.19 6.58 2.01
CA ALA A 23 -13.91 7.19 2.34
C ALA A 23 -12.78 6.13 2.46
N MET A 24 -13.05 5.03 3.16
CA MET A 24 -12.07 3.95 3.31
C MET A 24 -11.80 3.22 1.98
N LEU A 25 -12.81 3.03 1.15
CA LEU A 25 -12.64 2.47 -0.19
C LEU A 25 -11.77 3.38 -1.07
N PHE A 26 -11.98 4.69 -1.00
CA PHE A 26 -11.14 5.66 -1.73
C PHE A 26 -9.68 5.62 -1.25
N ILE A 27 -9.44 5.63 0.07
CA ILE A 27 -8.11 5.53 0.64
C ILE A 27 -7.46 4.20 0.23
N PHE A 28 -8.19 3.10 0.31
CA PHE A 28 -7.71 1.79 -0.11
C PHE A 28 -7.27 1.79 -1.59
N LEU A 29 -8.12 2.28 -2.50
CA LEU A 29 -7.80 2.29 -3.92
C LEU A 29 -6.58 3.18 -4.23
N LEU A 30 -6.46 4.31 -3.56
CA LEU A 30 -5.33 5.21 -3.72
C LEU A 30 -4.03 4.57 -3.22
N SER A 31 -3.99 4.13 -1.96
CA SER A 31 -2.80 3.50 -1.38
C SER A 31 -2.47 2.18 -2.06
N PHE A 32 -3.45 1.35 -2.42
CA PHE A 32 -3.21 0.11 -3.12
C PHE A 32 -2.60 0.32 -4.51
N SER A 33 -3.02 1.37 -5.23
CA SER A 33 -2.43 1.69 -6.54
C SER A 33 -0.96 2.10 -6.45
N ILE A 34 -0.55 2.70 -5.34
CA ILE A 34 0.84 3.06 -5.05
C ILE A 34 1.62 1.83 -4.55
N SER A 35 1.05 1.09 -3.60
CA SER A 35 1.69 -0.09 -3.00
C SER A 35 1.89 -1.24 -3.98
N LEU A 36 0.99 -1.41 -4.95
CA LEU A 36 1.01 -2.54 -5.87
C LEU A 36 2.33 -2.68 -6.66
N PRO A 37 2.85 -1.64 -7.35
CA PRO A 37 4.14 -1.73 -8.02
C PRO A 37 5.31 -1.89 -7.04
N ILE A 38 5.23 -1.29 -5.85
CA ILE A 38 6.27 -1.35 -4.81
C ILE A 38 6.41 -2.78 -4.27
N LEU A 39 5.28 -3.45 -4.00
CA LEU A 39 5.28 -4.81 -3.47
C LEU A 39 5.53 -5.87 -4.56
N ASN A 40 5.32 -5.51 -5.83
CA ASN A 40 5.47 -6.43 -6.96
C ASN A 40 6.89 -6.38 -7.53
N ARG A 41 7.84 -7.06 -6.87
CA ARG A 41 9.24 -7.15 -7.33
C ARG A 41 9.38 -7.76 -8.73
N TRP A 42 8.47 -8.65 -9.13
CA TRP A 42 8.45 -9.24 -10.46
C TRP A 42 8.34 -8.21 -11.58
N PHE A 43 7.57 -7.15 -11.35
CA PHE A 43 7.46 -6.06 -12.29
C PHE A 43 8.83 -5.42 -12.57
N TYR A 44 9.63 -5.17 -11.52
CA TYR A 44 10.98 -4.64 -11.67
C TYR A 44 11.93 -5.63 -12.36
N TYR A 45 11.88 -6.91 -11.99
CA TYR A 45 12.75 -7.92 -12.60
C TYR A 45 12.53 -8.06 -14.11
N ILE A 46 11.29 -7.94 -14.58
CA ILE A 46 10.97 -7.91 -16.00
C ILE A 46 11.59 -6.66 -16.66
N GLN A 47 11.58 -5.51 -15.97
CA GLN A 47 12.11 -4.26 -16.49
C GLN A 47 13.62 -4.30 -16.68
N ILE A 48 14.38 -5.05 -15.89
CA ILE A 48 15.83 -5.21 -16.07
C ILE A 48 16.14 -5.66 -17.51
N ASN A 49 15.46 -6.67 -18.00
CA ASN A 49 15.62 -7.17 -19.37
C ASN A 49 14.98 -6.24 -20.40
N THR A 50 13.77 -5.75 -20.15
CA THR A 50 13.01 -4.92 -21.12
C THR A 50 13.73 -3.59 -21.40
N LEU A 51 14.38 -3.01 -20.41
CA LEU A 51 15.09 -1.75 -20.52
C LEU A 51 16.59 -1.91 -20.79
N HIS A 52 17.06 -3.15 -21.00
CA HIS A 52 18.46 -3.45 -21.26
C HIS A 52 19.41 -2.87 -20.20
N LEU A 53 19.03 -2.98 -18.92
CA LEU A 53 19.78 -2.35 -17.83
C LEU A 53 21.19 -2.93 -17.65
N GLU A 54 21.42 -4.19 -18.01
CA GLU A 54 22.76 -4.79 -18.00
C GLU A 54 23.71 -4.07 -18.98
N GLU A 55 23.23 -3.83 -20.19
CA GLU A 55 24.02 -3.12 -21.22
C GLU A 55 24.26 -1.64 -20.85
N ALA A 56 23.24 -1.01 -20.25
CA ALA A 56 23.28 0.40 -19.88
C ALA A 56 24.16 0.68 -18.67
N SER A 57 24.19 -0.23 -17.69
CA SER A 57 24.88 -0.06 -16.41
C SER A 57 26.23 -0.74 -16.35
N GLY A 58 26.43 -1.81 -17.13
CA GLY A 58 27.60 -2.69 -17.06
C GLY A 58 27.56 -3.71 -15.93
N TYR A 59 26.47 -3.76 -15.15
CA TYR A 59 26.25 -4.76 -14.10
C TYR A 59 25.41 -5.92 -14.64
N THR A 60 25.59 -7.10 -14.04
CA THR A 60 24.81 -8.29 -14.39
C THR A 60 23.38 -8.20 -13.87
N TYR A 61 22.48 -8.97 -14.47
CA TYR A 61 21.09 -9.12 -13.99
C TYR A 61 21.02 -9.44 -12.49
N ALA A 62 21.90 -10.33 -12.02
CA ALA A 62 21.92 -10.75 -10.61
C ALA A 62 22.29 -9.59 -9.67
N GLU A 63 23.29 -8.80 -10.03
CA GLU A 63 23.73 -7.63 -9.24
C GLU A 63 22.67 -6.53 -9.22
N ILE A 64 22.03 -6.24 -10.36
CA ILE A 64 20.92 -5.25 -10.42
C ILE A 64 19.74 -5.70 -9.59
N LYS A 65 19.39 -6.98 -9.68
CA LYS A 65 18.30 -7.58 -8.90
C LYS A 65 18.59 -7.52 -7.40
N GLU A 66 19.81 -7.89 -6.98
CA GLU A 66 20.24 -7.87 -5.58
C GLU A 66 20.16 -6.45 -5.00
N ALA A 67 20.69 -5.47 -5.70
CA ALA A 67 20.64 -4.07 -5.29
C ALA A 67 19.20 -3.58 -5.09
N PHE A 68 18.30 -3.92 -6.02
CA PHE A 68 16.88 -3.59 -5.89
C PHE A 68 16.24 -4.29 -4.68
N ASP A 69 16.53 -5.58 -4.49
CA ASP A 69 15.97 -6.34 -3.37
C ASP A 69 16.42 -5.79 -2.01
N GLU A 70 17.70 -5.40 -1.87
CA GLU A 70 18.21 -4.78 -0.65
C GLU A 70 17.52 -3.45 -0.34
N ILE A 71 17.33 -2.58 -1.35
CA ILE A 71 16.59 -1.32 -1.19
C ILE A 71 15.14 -1.59 -0.76
N MET A 72 14.46 -2.54 -1.39
CA MET A 72 13.09 -2.88 -1.04
C MET A 72 12.99 -3.51 0.36
N ASP A 73 13.94 -4.33 0.75
CA ASP A 73 14.00 -4.89 2.10
C ASP A 73 14.25 -3.80 3.14
N TYR A 74 15.15 -2.86 2.85
CA TYR A 74 15.35 -1.70 3.70
C TYR A 74 14.07 -0.89 3.90
N LEU A 75 13.36 -0.56 2.82
CA LEU A 75 12.17 0.29 2.85
C LEU A 75 10.97 -0.37 3.55
N LEU A 76 10.82 -1.69 3.41
CA LEU A 76 9.61 -2.40 3.84
C LEU A 76 9.78 -3.19 5.15
N LEU A 77 11.00 -3.60 5.48
CA LEU A 77 11.25 -4.45 6.65
C LEU A 77 11.87 -3.67 7.81
N PRO A 78 11.49 -3.97 9.04
CA PRO A 78 12.11 -3.36 10.22
C PRO A 78 13.53 -3.91 10.43
N GLY A 79 14.42 -3.06 10.97
CA GLY A 79 15.77 -3.47 11.38
C GLY A 79 16.74 -3.78 10.23
N ARG A 80 16.39 -3.43 9.00
CA ARG A 80 17.30 -3.54 7.86
C ARG A 80 18.16 -2.27 7.74
N GLU A 81 19.45 -2.47 7.52
CA GLU A 81 20.36 -1.38 7.15
C GLU A 81 20.24 -1.09 5.66
N PHE A 82 20.58 0.16 5.29
CA PHE A 82 20.56 0.56 3.89
C PHE A 82 21.73 -0.11 3.14
N GLY A 83 21.44 -0.63 1.96
CA GLY A 83 22.41 -1.21 1.04
C GLY A 83 21.86 -1.22 -0.39
N GLU A 84 22.75 -1.26 -1.35
CA GLU A 84 22.45 -1.33 -2.79
C GLU A 84 23.30 -2.41 -3.46
N GLY A 85 23.55 -3.54 -2.77
CA GLY A 85 24.38 -4.61 -3.26
C GLY A 85 25.81 -4.14 -3.57
N VAL A 86 26.27 -4.38 -4.80
CA VAL A 86 27.59 -3.95 -5.28
C VAL A 86 27.62 -2.49 -5.80
N PHE A 87 26.47 -1.81 -5.83
CA PHE A 87 26.41 -0.44 -6.36
C PHE A 87 26.99 0.56 -5.36
N PRO A 88 27.80 1.52 -5.84
CA PRO A 88 28.24 2.62 -5.01
C PRO A 88 27.08 3.57 -4.78
N TYR A 89 26.79 3.94 -3.54
CA TYR A 89 25.78 4.93 -3.21
C TYR A 89 26.38 6.16 -2.53
N SER A 90 25.73 7.30 -2.69
CA SER A 90 26.11 8.52 -2.03
C SER A 90 25.41 8.67 -0.68
N GLU A 91 26.01 9.42 0.26
CA GLU A 91 25.36 9.74 1.54
C GLU A 91 24.00 10.44 1.34
N SER A 92 23.88 11.30 0.33
CA SER A 92 22.61 11.97 0.01
C SER A 92 21.57 11.02 -0.56
N GLY A 93 21.98 9.99 -1.33
CA GLY A 93 21.09 8.91 -1.79
C GLY A 93 20.57 8.08 -0.65
N ALA A 94 21.44 7.64 0.24
CA ALA A 94 21.05 6.89 1.44
C ALA A 94 20.11 7.72 2.35
N ALA A 95 20.39 9.01 2.56
CA ALA A 95 19.52 9.92 3.33
C ALA A 95 18.14 10.04 2.68
N HIS A 96 18.06 10.15 1.34
CA HIS A 96 16.79 10.21 0.62
C HIS A 96 15.94 8.94 0.87
N PHE A 97 16.53 7.75 0.76
CA PHE A 97 15.81 6.50 1.05
C PHE A 97 15.38 6.38 2.52
N MET A 98 16.18 6.94 3.44
CA MET A 98 15.84 7.02 4.85
C MET A 98 14.59 7.89 5.09
N ASP A 99 14.47 9.02 4.38
CA ASP A 99 13.29 9.89 4.42
C ASP A 99 12.06 9.24 3.75
N CYS A 100 12.28 8.45 2.71
CA CYS A 100 11.21 7.73 2.01
C CYS A 100 10.63 6.57 2.83
N LYS A 101 11.44 5.88 3.63
CA LYS A 101 11.03 4.69 4.39
C LYS A 101 9.74 4.86 5.19
N PRO A 102 9.55 5.92 6.02
CA PRO A 102 8.30 6.09 6.75
C PRO A 102 7.09 6.31 5.85
N LEU A 103 7.27 6.89 4.66
CA LEU A 103 6.19 7.09 3.70
C LEU A 103 5.74 5.76 3.07
N PHE A 104 6.67 4.87 2.72
CA PHE A 104 6.36 3.54 2.21
C PHE A 104 5.63 2.70 3.27
N VAL A 105 6.12 2.70 4.50
CA VAL A 105 5.48 1.98 5.62
C VAL A 105 4.08 2.53 5.88
N LEU A 106 3.91 3.86 5.85
CA LEU A 106 2.60 4.49 6.04
C LEU A 106 1.62 4.11 4.93
N ASP A 107 2.05 4.12 3.66
CA ASP A 107 1.20 3.78 2.52
C ASP A 107 0.70 2.34 2.61
N VAL A 108 1.59 1.38 2.86
CA VAL A 108 1.24 -0.04 3.04
C VAL A 108 0.30 -0.23 4.25
N ALA A 109 0.54 0.49 5.35
CA ALA A 109 -0.32 0.44 6.53
C ALA A 109 -1.73 1.01 6.23
N LEU A 110 -1.82 2.12 5.48
CA LEU A 110 -3.09 2.70 5.05
C LEU A 110 -3.86 1.75 4.13
N ALA A 111 -3.17 1.13 3.16
CA ALA A 111 -3.79 0.13 2.29
C ALA A 111 -4.36 -1.04 3.09
N GLY A 112 -3.59 -1.61 4.01
CA GLY A 112 -4.03 -2.72 4.85
C GLY A 112 -5.17 -2.36 5.80
N ALA A 113 -5.06 -1.22 6.51
CA ALA A 113 -6.08 -0.79 7.46
C ALA A 113 -7.40 -0.45 6.77
N SER A 114 -7.35 0.29 5.65
CA SER A 114 -8.55 0.64 4.89
C SER A 114 -9.22 -0.59 4.25
N ALA A 115 -8.44 -1.53 3.72
CA ALA A 115 -8.95 -2.81 3.22
C ALA A 115 -9.68 -3.59 4.32
N GLY A 116 -9.11 -3.68 5.53
CA GLY A 116 -9.74 -4.33 6.68
C GLY A 116 -11.07 -3.70 7.06
N ILE A 117 -11.15 -2.36 7.12
CA ILE A 117 -12.37 -1.64 7.44
C ILE A 117 -13.44 -1.85 6.34
N VAL A 118 -13.05 -1.74 5.07
CA VAL A 118 -13.96 -1.99 3.92
C VAL A 118 -14.52 -3.43 3.99
N LEU A 119 -13.68 -4.42 4.26
CA LEU A 119 -14.08 -5.81 4.37
C LEU A 119 -15.07 -6.01 5.54
N ILE A 120 -14.77 -5.45 6.72
CA ILE A 120 -15.66 -5.54 7.88
C ILE A 120 -17.04 -4.95 7.57
N ILE A 121 -17.08 -3.73 7.00
CA ILE A 121 -18.35 -3.09 6.64
C ILE A 121 -19.10 -3.90 5.57
N ALA A 122 -18.40 -4.45 4.58
CA ALA A 122 -18.99 -5.32 3.56
C ALA A 122 -19.62 -6.56 4.18
N VAL A 123 -18.92 -7.25 5.09
CA VAL A 123 -19.46 -8.43 5.80
C VAL A 123 -20.71 -8.05 6.61
N LEU A 124 -20.67 -6.95 7.36
CA LEU A 124 -21.83 -6.46 8.13
C LEU A 124 -23.01 -6.09 7.23
N HIS A 125 -22.75 -5.61 6.03
CA HIS A 125 -23.80 -5.33 5.04
C HIS A 125 -24.43 -6.62 4.51
N PHE A 126 -23.62 -7.62 4.12
CA PHE A 126 -24.13 -8.92 3.64
C PHE A 126 -24.87 -9.69 4.72
N THR A 127 -24.46 -9.59 5.97
CA THR A 127 -25.17 -10.17 7.14
C THR A 127 -26.39 -9.35 7.57
N LYS A 128 -26.73 -8.26 6.85
CA LYS A 128 -27.86 -7.37 7.10
C LYS A 128 -27.84 -6.63 8.45
N VAL A 129 -26.68 -6.55 9.10
CA VAL A 129 -26.47 -5.76 10.33
C VAL A 129 -26.49 -4.29 10.04
N VAL A 130 -25.83 -3.87 8.94
CA VAL A 130 -25.82 -2.47 8.45
C VAL A 130 -26.26 -2.40 6.99
N LYS A 131 -26.63 -1.22 6.54
CA LYS A 131 -26.96 -0.98 5.13
C LYS A 131 -26.03 0.08 4.55
N ILE A 132 -25.41 -0.25 3.39
CA ILE A 132 -24.66 0.69 2.56
C ILE A 132 -25.64 1.20 1.50
N GLY A 133 -25.64 2.51 1.28
CA GLY A 133 -26.59 3.17 0.40
C GLY A 133 -27.83 3.69 1.12
N ARG A 134 -28.81 4.18 0.33
CA ARG A 134 -30.07 4.75 0.82
C ARG A 134 -31.05 3.69 1.30
#